data_1e11685e3aef9b975224950a4da7f8c1
#
_entry.id   1e11685e3aef9b975224950a4da7f8c1
#
_cell.length_a   1.000
_cell.length_b   1.000
_cell.length_c   1.000
_cell.angle_alpha   90.00
_cell.angle_beta   90.00
_cell.angle_gamma   90.00
#
_symmetry.space_group_name_H-M   'P 1'
#
loop_
_entity.id
_entity.type
_entity.pdbx_description
1 polymer ?
#
loop_
_entity_poly.entity_id
_entity_poly.type
_entity_poly.pdbx_seq_one_letter_code
_entity_poly.pdbx_strand_id
1 'polypeptide(L)'
;MNKLLCVCPYLMALMINVALADSATPYAGQQARDIKALAPEDVEAYLSGKGMGLAKAAELNGYPGPAHVLAMATELDLSPDQKRRTEALFTSMEAKATDLGHALIEQERELDQQFASKSATQESVAVILQRIGELQAKVRGAHLQAHLAQLEILTPLQVARYQELRGYAGGSTHQGNHQHSH
;
A
#
# COMPACT_ATOMS: atom_id res chain seq x y z
N MET A 1 -11.25 -76.28 -41.93
CA MET A 1 -11.79 -75.62 -40.74
C MET A 1 -10.85 -74.50 -40.33
N ASN A 2 -11.01 -73.29 -40.93
CA ASN A 2 -10.15 -72.15 -40.70
C ASN A 2 -10.90 -71.15 -39.85
N LYS A 3 -10.37 -70.89 -38.64
CA LYS A 3 -10.87 -69.87 -37.76
C LYS A 3 -10.13 -68.55 -38.10
N LEU A 4 -10.86 -67.55 -38.64
CA LEU A 4 -10.40 -66.19 -38.87
C LEU A 4 -10.46 -65.50 -37.53
N LEU A 5 -9.31 -65.07 -36.97
CA LEU A 5 -9.24 -64.13 -35.87
C LEU A 5 -9.38 -62.69 -36.40
N CYS A 6 -10.45 -62.04 -36.02
CA CYS A 6 -10.67 -60.64 -36.29
C CYS A 6 -9.94 -59.78 -35.23
N VAL A 7 -8.82 -59.13 -35.60
CA VAL A 7 -8.10 -58.20 -34.74
C VAL A 7 -8.68 -56.82 -34.99
N CYS A 8 -9.36 -56.28 -33.97
CA CYS A 8 -9.89 -54.94 -33.98
C CYS A 8 -8.81 -53.96 -33.46
N PRO A 9 -8.36 -52.98 -34.24
CA PRO A 9 -7.44 -51.97 -33.72
C PRO A 9 -8.25 -50.90 -32.95
N TYR A 10 -8.08 -50.85 -31.64
CA TYR A 10 -8.52 -49.75 -30.79
C TYR A 10 -7.68 -48.53 -31.08
N LEU A 11 -8.20 -47.56 -31.84
CA LEU A 11 -7.62 -46.26 -32.05
C LEU A 11 -7.89 -45.40 -30.84
N MET A 12 -6.91 -45.31 -29.90
CA MET A 12 -6.96 -44.47 -28.71
C MET A 12 -6.63 -43.02 -29.15
N ALA A 13 -7.67 -42.22 -29.34
CA ALA A 13 -7.51 -40.79 -29.61
C ALA A 13 -7.03 -40.08 -28.34
N LEU A 14 -5.74 -39.73 -28.34
CA LEU A 14 -5.13 -38.91 -27.28
C LEU A 14 -5.61 -37.46 -27.45
N MET A 15 -6.62 -37.05 -26.68
CA MET A 15 -7.06 -35.67 -26.59
C MET A 15 -6.01 -34.87 -25.84
N ILE A 16 -5.16 -34.18 -26.58
CA ILE A 16 -4.24 -33.17 -26.02
C ILE A 16 -5.07 -31.94 -25.67
N ASN A 17 -5.44 -31.82 -24.40
CA ASN A 17 -5.94 -30.54 -23.86
C ASN A 17 -4.79 -29.55 -23.82
N VAL A 18 -4.61 -28.76 -24.87
CA VAL A 18 -3.79 -27.56 -24.83
C VAL A 18 -4.55 -26.55 -23.96
N ALA A 19 -4.19 -26.47 -22.70
CA ALA A 19 -4.57 -25.34 -21.87
C ALA A 19 -3.92 -24.11 -22.50
N LEU A 20 -4.71 -23.31 -23.20
CA LEU A 20 -4.33 -21.95 -23.58
C LEU A 20 -4.19 -21.18 -22.26
N ALA A 21 -2.99 -21.13 -21.71
CA ALA A 21 -2.68 -20.17 -20.67
C ALA A 21 -3.01 -18.80 -21.25
N ASP A 22 -3.96 -18.11 -20.61
CA ASP A 22 -4.34 -16.75 -20.94
C ASP A 22 -3.07 -15.89 -20.88
N SER A 23 -2.50 -15.59 -22.03
CA SER A 23 -1.26 -14.79 -22.16
C SER A 23 -1.58 -13.30 -22.11
N ALA A 24 -2.61 -12.90 -21.34
CA ALA A 24 -2.86 -11.51 -21.06
C ALA A 24 -1.61 -10.91 -20.40
N THR A 25 -1.00 -9.92 -21.04
CA THR A 25 0.15 -9.22 -20.46
C THR A 25 -0.30 -8.56 -19.14
N PRO A 26 0.55 -8.52 -18.10
CA PRO A 26 0.18 -8.01 -16.77
C PRO A 26 -0.30 -6.54 -16.79
N TYR A 27 -0.07 -5.82 -17.90
CA TYR A 27 -0.47 -4.43 -18.09
C TYR A 27 -1.67 -4.25 -19.03
N ALA A 28 -2.29 -5.32 -19.51
CA ALA A 28 -3.45 -5.23 -20.41
C ALA A 28 -4.58 -4.43 -19.72
N GLY A 29 -5.14 -3.44 -20.46
CA GLY A 29 -6.18 -2.53 -19.94
C GLY A 29 -5.66 -1.30 -19.19
N GLN A 30 -4.38 -1.28 -18.78
CA GLN A 30 -3.82 -0.13 -18.05
C GLN A 30 -3.36 1.01 -18.98
N GLN A 31 -3.23 0.75 -20.28
CA GLN A 31 -2.85 1.76 -21.27
C GLN A 31 -3.87 2.90 -21.43
N ALA A 32 -5.11 2.70 -20.96
CA ALA A 32 -6.17 3.71 -20.98
C ALA A 32 -6.21 4.59 -19.72
N ARG A 33 -5.37 4.34 -18.70
CA ARG A 33 -5.30 5.18 -17.52
C ARG A 33 -4.76 6.56 -17.87
N ASP A 34 -5.20 7.59 -17.12
CA ASP A 34 -4.65 8.96 -17.22
C ASP A 34 -3.16 8.96 -16.86
N ILE A 35 -2.80 8.34 -15.75
CA ILE A 35 -1.43 8.06 -15.33
C ILE A 35 -1.24 6.55 -15.32
N LYS A 36 -0.45 6.01 -16.25
CA LYS A 36 -0.38 4.56 -16.45
C LYS A 36 0.23 3.80 -15.27
N ALA A 37 1.13 4.46 -14.54
CA ALA A 37 1.82 3.89 -13.38
C ALA A 37 0.96 3.82 -12.11
N LEU A 38 -0.15 4.57 -12.04
CA LEU A 38 -1.00 4.66 -10.85
C LEU A 38 -2.40 4.10 -11.13
N ALA A 39 -2.94 3.36 -10.18
CA ALA A 39 -4.35 2.99 -10.21
C ALA A 39 -5.23 4.23 -9.85
N PRO A 40 -6.46 4.33 -10.36
CA PRO A 40 -7.35 5.45 -10.04
C PRO A 40 -7.55 5.65 -8.53
N GLU A 41 -7.63 4.57 -7.76
CA GLU A 41 -7.74 4.57 -6.31
C GLU A 41 -6.48 5.11 -5.61
N ASP A 42 -5.28 4.88 -6.18
CA ASP A 42 -4.03 5.46 -5.66
C ASP A 42 -4.00 6.97 -5.89
N VAL A 43 -4.43 7.41 -7.09
CA VAL A 43 -4.55 8.83 -7.42
C VAL A 43 -5.50 9.53 -6.43
N GLU A 44 -6.70 8.96 -6.22
CA GLU A 44 -7.67 9.50 -5.25
C GLU A 44 -7.10 9.54 -3.83
N ALA A 45 -6.38 8.50 -3.43
CA ALA A 45 -5.79 8.40 -2.11
C ALA A 45 -4.72 9.48 -1.87
N TYR A 46 -3.85 9.74 -2.85
CA TYR A 46 -2.89 10.86 -2.77
C TYR A 46 -3.58 12.21 -2.71
N LEU A 47 -4.58 12.45 -3.58
CA LEU A 47 -5.31 13.72 -3.65
C LEU A 47 -6.15 14.01 -2.40
N SER A 48 -6.49 12.99 -1.62
CA SER A 48 -7.24 13.12 -0.36
C SER A 48 -6.37 12.93 0.90
N GLY A 49 -5.04 12.88 0.77
CA GLY A 49 -4.12 12.75 1.90
C GLY A 49 -4.25 11.44 2.69
N LYS A 50 -4.79 10.38 2.08
CA LYS A 50 -4.95 9.07 2.75
C LYS A 50 -3.61 8.41 3.05
N GLY A 51 -3.54 7.69 4.15
CA GLY A 51 -2.29 7.09 4.65
C GLY A 51 -1.73 5.93 3.84
N MET A 52 -2.54 5.18 3.07
CA MET A 52 -2.15 4.11 2.14
C MET A 52 -1.13 3.10 2.71
N GLY A 53 -1.07 2.94 4.02
CA GLY A 53 -0.06 2.11 4.70
C GLY A 53 1.34 2.74 4.80
N LEU A 54 1.52 4.00 4.42
CA LEU A 54 2.81 4.70 4.44
C LEU A 54 3.44 4.79 5.83
N ALA A 55 2.61 4.85 6.89
CA ALA A 55 3.04 4.87 8.28
C ALA A 55 3.01 3.50 8.98
N LYS A 56 2.87 2.39 8.24
CA LYS A 56 2.80 1.04 8.83
C LYS A 56 3.98 0.71 9.75
N ALA A 57 5.18 1.21 9.43
CA ALA A 57 6.36 1.04 10.26
C ALA A 57 6.22 1.71 11.65
N ALA A 58 5.51 2.84 11.76
CA ALA A 58 5.21 3.48 13.03
C ALA A 58 4.06 2.76 13.75
N GLU A 59 2.94 2.55 13.06
CA GLU A 59 1.74 1.92 13.61
C GLU A 59 2.03 0.57 14.28
N LEU A 60 2.73 -0.32 13.59
CA LEU A 60 3.02 -1.69 14.07
C LEU A 60 4.15 -1.74 15.13
N ASN A 61 4.87 -0.64 15.35
CA ASN A 61 5.91 -0.53 16.36
C ASN A 61 5.51 0.38 17.56
N GLY A 62 4.21 0.58 17.76
CA GLY A 62 3.71 1.21 18.97
C GLY A 62 3.58 2.73 18.91
N TYR A 63 3.56 3.30 17.72
CA TYR A 63 3.31 4.73 17.50
C TYR A 63 1.88 4.92 16.98
N PRO A 64 0.91 5.32 17.80
CA PRO A 64 -0.47 5.48 17.40
C PRO A 64 -0.66 6.53 16.32
N GLY A 65 -1.53 6.27 15.34
CA GLY A 65 -1.89 7.26 14.33
C GLY A 65 -3.04 8.15 14.77
N PRO A 66 -3.03 9.47 14.47
CA PRO A 66 -4.03 10.41 14.96
C PRO A 66 -5.46 10.07 14.53
N ALA A 67 -5.68 9.61 13.30
CA ALA A 67 -7.00 9.20 12.83
C ALA A 67 -7.59 8.05 13.66
N HIS A 68 -6.78 7.03 13.96
CA HIS A 68 -7.22 5.88 14.76
C HIS A 68 -7.41 6.26 16.23
N VAL A 69 -6.58 7.16 16.77
CA VAL A 69 -6.73 7.68 18.13
C VAL A 69 -8.05 8.44 18.27
N LEU A 70 -8.42 9.26 17.29
CA LEU A 70 -9.72 9.94 17.26
C LEU A 70 -10.90 8.98 17.18
N ALA A 71 -10.78 7.94 16.34
CA ALA A 71 -11.81 6.91 16.21
C ALA A 71 -12.03 6.11 17.50
N MET A 72 -11.04 6.04 18.39
CA MET A 72 -11.08 5.35 19.68
C MET A 72 -11.02 6.32 20.88
N ALA A 73 -11.46 7.56 20.69
CA ALA A 73 -11.34 8.61 21.71
C ALA A 73 -12.00 8.24 23.03
N THR A 74 -13.14 7.55 22.99
CA THR A 74 -13.89 7.10 24.16
C THR A 74 -13.17 5.93 24.88
N GLU A 75 -12.74 4.93 24.11
CA GLU A 75 -12.08 3.73 24.64
C GLU A 75 -10.70 4.03 25.21
N LEU A 76 -10.07 5.12 24.75
CA LEU A 76 -8.80 5.64 25.23
C LEU A 76 -8.98 6.67 26.35
N ASP A 77 -10.21 7.01 26.70
CA ASP A 77 -10.52 8.06 27.70
C ASP A 77 -9.71 9.35 27.46
N LEU A 78 -9.78 9.86 26.20
CA LEU A 78 -9.07 11.09 25.87
C LEU A 78 -9.64 12.28 26.62
N SER A 79 -8.79 13.06 27.27
CA SER A 79 -9.19 14.34 27.82
C SER A 79 -9.61 15.31 26.70
N PRO A 80 -10.44 16.33 26.98
CA PRO A 80 -10.83 17.35 25.98
C PRO A 80 -9.62 18.03 25.34
N ASP A 81 -8.51 18.21 26.06
CA ASP A 81 -7.28 18.78 25.53
C ASP A 81 -6.57 17.81 24.56
N GLN A 82 -6.42 16.57 24.94
CA GLN A 82 -5.83 15.54 24.07
C GLN A 82 -6.62 15.39 22.78
N LYS A 83 -7.96 15.36 22.86
CA LYS A 83 -8.81 15.27 21.68
C LYS A 83 -8.60 16.47 20.75
N ARG A 84 -8.66 17.69 21.27
CA ARG A 84 -8.42 18.91 20.48
C ARG A 84 -7.02 18.92 19.81
N ARG A 85 -5.98 18.53 20.55
CA ARG A 85 -4.61 18.46 20.02
C ARG A 85 -4.48 17.41 18.92
N THR A 86 -5.11 16.26 19.10
CA THR A 86 -5.13 15.18 18.10
C THR A 86 -5.90 15.59 16.85
N GLU A 87 -7.02 16.28 16.98
CA GLU A 87 -7.80 16.85 15.85
C GLU A 87 -6.95 17.85 15.04
N ALA A 88 -6.28 18.77 15.73
CA ALA A 88 -5.40 19.75 15.08
C ALA A 88 -4.21 19.06 14.36
N LEU A 89 -3.62 18.05 14.98
CA LEU A 89 -2.55 17.25 14.40
C LEU A 89 -3.01 16.50 13.15
N PHE A 90 -4.17 15.84 13.22
CA PHE A 90 -4.76 15.13 12.09
C PHE A 90 -5.02 16.07 10.91
N THR A 91 -5.70 17.19 11.16
CA THR A 91 -6.02 18.19 10.12
C THR A 91 -4.76 18.75 9.47
N SER A 92 -3.73 19.06 10.26
CA SER A 92 -2.44 19.55 9.71
C SER A 92 -1.72 18.51 8.87
N MET A 93 -1.71 17.26 9.31
CA MET A 93 -1.12 16.13 8.57
C MET A 93 -1.86 15.90 7.25
N GLU A 94 -3.20 15.85 7.29
CA GLU A 94 -4.04 15.61 6.12
C GLU A 94 -3.86 16.72 5.06
N ALA A 95 -3.90 17.99 5.47
CA ALA A 95 -3.66 19.13 4.57
C ALA A 95 -2.29 19.02 3.90
N LYS A 96 -1.23 18.78 4.70
CA LYS A 96 0.13 18.62 4.17
C LYS A 96 0.27 17.42 3.23
N ALA A 97 -0.34 16.29 3.57
CA ALA A 97 -0.31 15.09 2.73
C ALA A 97 -1.06 15.32 1.41
N THR A 98 -2.20 16.02 1.44
CA THR A 98 -2.98 16.41 0.26
C THR A 98 -2.18 17.32 -0.67
N ASP A 99 -1.57 18.39 -0.16
CA ASP A 99 -0.75 19.30 -0.98
C ASP A 99 0.43 18.59 -1.65
N LEU A 100 1.11 17.73 -0.91
CA LEU A 100 2.21 16.91 -1.43
C LEU A 100 1.71 15.85 -2.42
N GLY A 101 0.54 15.29 -2.19
CA GLY A 101 -0.12 14.34 -3.08
C GLY A 101 -0.46 14.98 -4.43
N HIS A 102 -1.02 16.18 -4.44
CA HIS A 102 -1.25 16.94 -5.68
C HIS A 102 0.04 17.16 -6.46
N ALA A 103 1.11 17.60 -5.78
CA ALA A 103 2.40 17.81 -6.44
C ALA A 103 3.00 16.51 -7.01
N LEU A 104 2.82 15.38 -6.30
CA LEU A 104 3.27 14.06 -6.76
C LEU A 104 2.51 13.63 -8.03
N ILE A 105 1.19 13.74 -8.02
CA ILE A 105 0.34 13.39 -9.16
C ILE A 105 0.71 14.20 -10.41
N GLU A 106 1.02 15.50 -10.26
CA GLU A 106 1.48 16.32 -11.38
C GLU A 106 2.82 15.82 -11.97
N GLN A 107 3.77 15.40 -11.13
CA GLN A 107 5.05 14.86 -11.63
C GLN A 107 4.88 13.48 -12.30
N GLU A 108 4.02 12.61 -11.78
CA GLU A 108 3.70 11.34 -12.41
C GLU A 108 2.99 11.54 -13.76
N ARG A 109 2.09 12.53 -13.86
CA ARG A 109 1.43 12.90 -15.11
C ARG A 109 2.43 13.44 -16.14
N GLU A 110 3.37 14.29 -15.71
CA GLU A 110 4.43 14.82 -16.58
C GLU A 110 5.30 13.68 -17.13
N LEU A 111 5.68 12.72 -16.27
CA LEU A 111 6.44 11.54 -16.68
C LEU A 111 5.69 10.74 -17.76
N ASP A 112 4.41 10.46 -17.50
CA ASP A 112 3.55 9.74 -18.46
C ASP A 112 3.44 10.48 -19.81
N GLN A 113 3.25 11.80 -19.79
CA GLN A 113 3.16 12.62 -20.98
C GLN A 113 4.44 12.62 -21.82
N GLN A 114 5.62 12.65 -21.20
CA GLN A 114 6.89 12.58 -21.93
C GLN A 114 7.04 11.27 -22.71
N PHE A 115 6.62 10.16 -22.11
CA PHE A 115 6.61 8.87 -22.85
C PHE A 115 5.51 8.80 -23.90
N ALA A 116 4.32 9.30 -23.62
CA ALA A 116 3.20 9.31 -24.55
C ALA A 116 3.51 10.13 -25.81
N SER A 117 4.16 11.29 -25.65
CA SER A 117 4.59 12.16 -26.76
C SER A 117 5.90 11.73 -27.43
N LYS A 118 6.57 10.69 -26.89
CA LYS A 118 7.90 10.22 -27.35
C LYS A 118 9.00 11.30 -27.25
N SER A 119 8.85 12.24 -26.33
CA SER A 119 9.84 13.29 -26.04
C SER A 119 10.76 12.96 -24.85
N ALA A 120 10.56 11.82 -24.18
CA ALA A 120 11.37 11.40 -23.06
C ALA A 120 12.84 11.21 -23.43
N THR A 121 13.74 11.81 -22.64
CA THR A 121 15.20 11.63 -22.71
C THR A 121 15.72 11.07 -21.38
N GLN A 122 16.91 10.51 -21.37
CA GLN A 122 17.54 10.02 -20.13
C GLN A 122 17.63 11.13 -19.07
N GLU A 123 17.98 12.34 -19.49
CA GLU A 123 18.13 13.50 -18.59
C GLU A 123 16.78 13.95 -18.03
N SER A 124 15.77 14.14 -18.89
CA SER A 124 14.44 14.58 -18.43
C SER A 124 13.79 13.56 -17.49
N VAL A 125 13.90 12.26 -17.79
CA VAL A 125 13.40 11.18 -16.93
C VAL A 125 14.12 11.17 -15.58
N ALA A 126 15.44 11.32 -15.55
CA ALA A 126 16.20 11.37 -14.29
C ALA A 126 15.75 12.52 -13.38
N VAL A 127 15.55 13.73 -13.96
CA VAL A 127 15.07 14.91 -13.21
C VAL A 127 13.67 14.68 -12.62
N ILE A 128 12.74 14.14 -13.42
CA ILE A 128 11.36 13.88 -12.94
C ILE A 128 11.36 12.81 -11.86
N LEU A 129 12.09 11.71 -12.06
CA LEU A 129 12.18 10.63 -11.06
C LEU A 129 12.76 11.11 -9.73
N GLN A 130 13.74 12.01 -9.74
CA GLN A 130 14.25 12.62 -8.52
C GLN A 130 13.13 13.39 -7.78
N ARG A 131 12.35 14.21 -8.50
CA ARG A 131 11.23 14.98 -7.91
C ARG A 131 10.14 14.05 -7.36
N ILE A 132 9.77 13.00 -8.10
CA ILE A 132 8.82 11.98 -7.65
C ILE A 132 9.30 11.33 -6.35
N GLY A 133 10.56 10.88 -6.31
CA GLY A 133 11.14 10.27 -5.12
C GLY A 133 11.17 11.20 -3.90
N GLU A 134 11.50 12.48 -4.08
CA GLU A 134 11.44 13.49 -3.02
C GLU A 134 10.02 13.72 -2.51
N LEU A 135 9.03 13.79 -3.40
CA LEU A 135 7.64 13.99 -3.03
C LEU A 135 7.06 12.76 -2.32
N GLN A 136 7.35 11.55 -2.79
CA GLN A 136 6.97 10.30 -2.11
C GLN A 136 7.55 10.23 -0.69
N ALA A 137 8.83 10.60 -0.52
CA ALA A 137 9.47 10.66 0.79
C ALA A 137 8.80 11.71 1.69
N LYS A 138 8.41 12.87 1.16
CA LYS A 138 7.72 13.94 1.91
C LYS A 138 6.30 13.55 2.30
N VAL A 139 5.52 12.90 1.40
CA VAL A 139 4.18 12.37 1.72
C VAL A 139 4.28 11.36 2.85
N ARG A 140 5.16 10.37 2.71
CA ARG A 140 5.38 9.38 3.77
C ARG A 140 5.85 10.02 5.08
N GLY A 141 6.74 11.02 4.99
CA GLY A 141 7.24 11.79 6.12
C GLY A 141 6.13 12.54 6.87
N ALA A 142 5.13 13.10 6.17
CA ALA A 142 4.00 13.77 6.80
C ALA A 142 3.23 12.82 7.72
N HIS A 143 2.94 11.60 7.26
CA HIS A 143 2.26 10.58 8.07
C HIS A 143 3.13 10.10 9.24
N LEU A 144 4.41 9.77 9.00
CA LEU A 144 5.30 9.28 10.07
C LEU A 144 5.53 10.33 11.17
N GLN A 145 5.68 11.61 10.80
CA GLN A 145 5.82 12.71 11.76
C GLN A 145 4.55 12.89 12.61
N ALA A 146 3.37 12.67 12.03
CA ALA A 146 2.12 12.71 12.77
C ALA A 146 2.03 11.59 13.82
N HIS A 147 2.52 10.38 13.52
CA HIS A 147 2.62 9.30 14.50
C HIS A 147 3.58 9.63 15.65
N LEU A 148 4.73 10.24 15.35
CA LEU A 148 5.68 10.69 16.38
C LEU A 148 5.05 11.75 17.29
N ALA A 149 4.41 12.77 16.70
CA ALA A 149 3.75 13.83 17.48
C ALA A 149 2.54 13.31 18.28
N GLN A 150 1.82 12.31 17.77
CA GLN A 150 0.69 11.71 18.47
C GLN A 150 1.15 10.98 19.73
N LEU A 151 2.31 10.33 19.70
CA LEU A 151 2.86 9.65 20.88
C LEU A 151 3.09 10.63 22.05
N GLU A 152 3.45 11.88 21.76
CA GLU A 152 3.66 12.92 22.79
C GLU A 152 2.36 13.48 23.39
N ILE A 153 1.21 13.23 22.74
CA ILE A 153 -0.11 13.65 23.23
C ILE A 153 -0.67 12.63 24.22
N LEU A 154 -0.37 11.35 24.02
CA LEU A 154 -0.92 10.25 24.81
C LEU A 154 -0.05 9.93 26.03
N THR A 155 -0.70 9.42 27.08
CA THR A 155 0.01 8.79 28.19
C THR A 155 0.48 7.39 27.82
N PRO A 156 1.52 6.84 28.50
CA PRO A 156 1.95 5.45 28.27
C PRO A 156 0.82 4.42 28.42
N LEU A 157 -0.11 4.65 29.33
CA LEU A 157 -1.27 3.76 29.54
C LEU A 157 -2.23 3.79 28.36
N GLN A 158 -2.48 4.96 27.79
CA GLN A 158 -3.31 5.11 26.58
C GLN A 158 -2.66 4.46 25.36
N VAL A 159 -1.32 4.56 25.22
CA VAL A 159 -0.58 3.87 24.15
C VAL A 159 -0.69 2.35 24.30
N ALA A 160 -0.53 1.81 25.52
CA ALA A 160 -0.72 0.37 25.76
C ALA A 160 -2.15 -0.06 25.43
N ARG A 161 -3.15 0.70 25.88
CA ARG A 161 -4.56 0.44 25.58
C ARG A 161 -4.87 0.51 24.09
N TYR A 162 -4.29 1.48 23.37
CA TYR A 162 -4.39 1.56 21.91
C TYR A 162 -3.92 0.26 21.24
N GLN A 163 -2.77 -0.27 21.65
CA GLN A 163 -2.23 -1.50 21.06
C GLN A 163 -3.12 -2.72 21.32
N GLU A 164 -3.72 -2.82 22.52
CA GLU A 164 -4.71 -3.85 22.80
C GLU A 164 -5.94 -3.74 21.89
N LEU A 165 -6.53 -2.53 21.78
CA LEU A 165 -7.70 -2.27 20.95
C LEU A 165 -7.46 -2.53 19.46
N ARG A 166 -6.23 -2.29 18.99
CA ARG A 166 -5.79 -2.56 17.62
C ARG A 166 -5.39 -4.02 17.37
N GLY A 167 -5.34 -4.85 18.41
CA GLY A 167 -4.92 -6.25 18.32
C GLY A 167 -3.42 -6.44 18.09
N TYR A 168 -2.60 -5.44 18.43
CA TYR A 168 -1.14 -5.52 18.24
C TYR A 168 -0.40 -6.04 19.47
N ALA A 169 -1.05 -6.11 20.61
CA ALA A 169 -0.45 -6.55 21.90
C ALA A 169 -0.08 -8.06 21.95
N GLY A 170 -0.43 -8.85 20.95
CA GLY A 170 -0.19 -10.31 20.90
C GLY A 170 0.96 -10.77 20.00
N GLY A 171 1.74 -9.89 19.40
CA GLY A 171 2.73 -10.22 18.37
C GLY A 171 4.10 -10.73 18.85
N SER A 172 4.33 -10.89 20.15
CA SER A 172 5.68 -11.21 20.70
C SER A 172 5.93 -12.70 21.02
N THR A 173 5.08 -13.64 20.59
CA THR A 173 5.27 -15.06 20.89
C THR A 173 5.22 -15.95 19.65
N HIS A 174 6.06 -15.68 18.64
CA HIS A 174 6.47 -16.69 17.67
C HIS A 174 8.00 -16.69 17.56
N GLN A 175 8.69 -16.99 18.68
CA GLN A 175 10.01 -17.58 18.61
C GLN A 175 9.80 -19.06 18.22
N GLY A 176 9.96 -19.34 16.94
CA GLY A 176 9.99 -20.69 16.40
C GLY A 176 11.12 -21.49 17.04
N ASN A 177 10.76 -22.44 17.87
CA ASN A 177 11.66 -23.46 18.38
C ASN A 177 12.01 -24.44 17.25
N HIS A 178 13.02 -24.12 16.46
CA HIS A 178 13.66 -25.09 15.59
C HIS A 178 14.59 -25.97 16.43
N GLN A 179 14.04 -27.04 16.99
CA GLN A 179 14.85 -28.15 17.49
C GLN A 179 15.43 -28.88 16.28
N HIS A 180 16.73 -28.72 16.06
CA HIS A 180 17.53 -29.64 15.26
C HIS A 180 17.68 -30.94 16.08
N SER A 181 17.04 -32.00 15.60
CA SER A 181 17.37 -33.37 16.03
C SER A 181 18.38 -33.94 15.04
N HIS A 182 19.48 -34.44 15.58
CA HIS A 182 20.56 -35.20 14.91
C HIS A 182 20.05 -36.54 14.36
#